data_4540ce7ed8c90a7a27f9b29002911350
#
_entry.id   4540ce7ed8c90a7a27f9b29002911350
#
_cell.length_a   1.000
_cell.length_b   1.000
_cell.length_c   1.000
_cell.angle_alpha   90.00
_cell.angle_beta   90.00
_cell.angle_gamma   90.00
#
_symmetry.space_group_name_H-M   'P 1'
#
loop_
_entity.id
_entity.type
_entity.pdbx_description
1 polymer ?
#
loop_
_entity_poly.entity_id
_entity_poly.type
_entity_poly.pdbx_seq_one_letter_code
_entity_poly.pdbx_strand_id
1 'polypeptide(L)'
;MTHHILDISAGNVLMEIEDHSIITAFIKAEQDHPSPRKEVDGYTVYASRSFDLPKSIGEPVLSDFGSAVSGDVAHDEDVQPDVYRSPEVCLQIPWSYSIDIWNIGVLVGCTRDRHEMN
;
A
#
# COMPACT_ATOMS: atom_id res chain seq x y z
N MET A 1 22.65 -11.07 7.22
CA MET A 1 21.49 -10.61 6.42
C MET A 1 20.78 -9.60 7.28
N THR A 2 20.69 -8.37 6.83
CA THR A 2 19.98 -7.31 7.56
C THR A 2 18.48 -7.57 7.36
N HIS A 3 17.74 -7.83 8.44
CA HIS A 3 16.29 -7.91 8.37
C HIS A 3 15.75 -6.50 8.49
N HIS A 4 14.79 -6.15 7.65
CA HIS A 4 14.07 -4.89 7.73
C HIS A 4 12.63 -5.17 8.14
N ILE A 5 12.10 -4.34 9.01
CA ILE A 5 10.70 -4.33 9.39
C ILE A 5 10.01 -3.39 8.41
N LEU A 6 8.99 -3.90 7.76
CA LEU A 6 8.22 -3.21 6.74
C LEU A 6 6.82 -2.96 7.31
N ASP A 7 6.30 -1.77 7.18
CA ASP A 7 4.90 -1.50 7.53
C ASP A 7 3.96 -2.18 6.51
N ILE A 8 3.80 -3.50 6.64
CA ILE A 8 3.02 -4.32 5.71
C ILE A 8 1.53 -4.07 5.96
N SER A 9 0.88 -3.47 4.98
CA SER A 9 -0.55 -3.21 4.97
C SER A 9 -1.14 -3.42 3.58
N ALA A 10 -2.45 -3.57 3.47
CA ALA A 10 -3.12 -3.73 2.17
C ALA A 10 -2.88 -2.52 1.24
N GLY A 11 -2.72 -1.32 1.79
CA GLY A 11 -2.43 -0.11 1.02
C GLY A 11 -1.05 -0.10 0.38
N ASN A 12 -0.10 -0.87 0.95
CA ASN A 12 1.29 -0.95 0.50
C ASN A 12 1.54 -2.15 -0.42
N VAL A 13 0.53 -2.99 -0.67
CA VAL A 13 0.58 -4.08 -1.65
C VAL A 13 -0.09 -3.61 -2.94
N LEU A 14 0.71 -3.35 -3.95
CA LEU A 14 0.26 -2.95 -5.28
C LEU A 14 0.23 -4.16 -6.21
N MET A 15 -0.62 -4.11 -7.21
CA MET A 15 -0.64 -5.14 -8.25
C MET A 15 0.13 -4.65 -9.47
N GLU A 16 0.99 -5.50 -10.01
CA GLU A 16 1.70 -5.20 -11.25
C GLU A 16 0.72 -5.00 -12.42
N ILE A 17 1.04 -4.04 -13.28
CA ILE A 17 0.26 -3.76 -14.48
C ILE A 17 0.82 -4.61 -15.62
N GLU A 18 0.23 -5.78 -15.88
CA GLU A 18 0.56 -6.59 -17.06
C GLU A 18 -0.07 -6.03 -18.34
N ASP A 19 -1.31 -5.55 -18.24
CA ASP A 19 -2.03 -5.01 -19.39
C ASP A 19 -1.70 -3.53 -19.62
N HIS A 20 -0.64 -3.26 -20.37
CA HIS A 20 -0.23 -1.90 -20.72
C HIS A 20 -1.26 -1.14 -21.57
N SER A 21 -2.31 -1.78 -22.07
CA SER A 21 -3.35 -1.11 -22.86
C SER A 21 -4.10 -0.07 -22.04
N ILE A 22 -4.25 -0.27 -20.71
CA ILE A 22 -4.88 0.70 -19.82
C ILE A 22 -4.08 2.00 -19.71
N ILE A 23 -2.75 1.91 -19.72
CA ILE A 23 -1.87 3.09 -19.70
C ILE A 23 -2.01 3.85 -21.02
N THR A 24 -2.01 3.14 -22.14
CA THR A 24 -2.20 3.74 -23.47
C THR A 24 -3.56 4.42 -23.57
N ALA A 25 -4.62 3.78 -23.11
CA ALA A 25 -5.97 4.34 -23.08
C ALA A 25 -6.03 5.59 -22.16
N PHE A 26 -5.39 5.55 -21.01
CA PHE A 26 -5.31 6.69 -20.10
C PHE A 26 -4.60 7.87 -20.73
N ILE A 27 -3.44 7.66 -21.37
CA ILE A 27 -2.68 8.71 -22.06
C ILE A 27 -3.52 9.34 -23.16
N LYS A 28 -4.21 8.52 -23.97
CA LYS A 28 -5.08 9.01 -25.02
C LYS A 28 -6.25 9.83 -24.46
N ALA A 29 -6.90 9.32 -23.42
CA ALA A 29 -8.00 10.03 -22.78
C ALA A 29 -7.55 11.38 -22.18
N GLU A 30 -6.32 11.46 -21.63
CA GLU A 30 -5.75 12.70 -21.12
C GLU A 30 -5.40 13.69 -22.23
N GLN A 31 -4.96 13.19 -23.40
CA GLN A 31 -4.72 14.03 -24.58
C GLN A 31 -6.02 14.59 -25.18
N ASP A 32 -7.06 13.74 -25.30
CA ASP A 32 -8.34 14.11 -25.90
C ASP A 32 -9.17 15.00 -24.95
N HIS A 33 -9.12 14.71 -23.65
CA HIS A 33 -9.86 15.42 -22.58
C HIS A 33 -8.97 15.61 -21.36
N PRO A 34 -8.11 16.66 -21.35
CA PRO A 34 -7.19 16.91 -20.24
C PRO A 34 -7.89 17.04 -18.90
N SER A 35 -7.26 16.52 -17.84
CA SER A 35 -7.77 16.62 -16.49
C SER A 35 -7.99 18.08 -16.08
N PRO A 36 -9.13 18.42 -15.46
CA PRO A 36 -9.36 19.76 -14.92
C PRO A 36 -8.23 20.18 -14.00
N ARG A 37 -7.82 21.43 -14.10
CA ARG A 37 -6.74 21.99 -13.29
C ARG A 37 -7.10 23.38 -12.79
N LYS A 38 -6.49 23.77 -11.68
CA LYS A 38 -6.59 25.13 -11.12
C LYS A 38 -5.23 25.61 -10.62
N GLU A 39 -5.02 26.91 -10.68
CA GLU A 39 -3.87 27.54 -10.03
C GLU A 39 -4.22 27.86 -8.57
N VAL A 40 -3.35 27.46 -7.64
CA VAL A 40 -3.47 27.72 -6.20
C VAL A 40 -2.08 28.15 -5.70
N ASP A 41 -1.95 29.36 -5.21
CA ASP A 41 -0.71 29.89 -4.62
C ASP A 41 0.56 29.70 -5.50
N GLY A 42 0.41 29.83 -6.83
CA GLY A 42 1.50 29.67 -7.79
C GLY A 42 1.79 28.21 -8.18
N TYR A 43 0.99 27.26 -7.73
CA TYR A 43 1.07 25.85 -8.11
C TYR A 43 -0.14 25.44 -8.94
N THR A 44 0.08 24.60 -9.96
CA THR A 44 -1.01 23.99 -10.73
C THR A 44 -1.44 22.69 -10.05
N VAL A 45 -2.69 22.64 -9.61
CA VAL A 45 -3.30 21.43 -9.02
C VAL A 45 -4.22 20.78 -10.03
N TYR A 46 -3.99 19.51 -10.32
CA TYR A 46 -4.80 18.71 -11.26
C TYR A 46 -5.82 17.86 -10.49
N ALA A 47 -7.00 17.69 -11.10
CA ALA A 47 -7.96 16.70 -10.61
C ALA A 47 -7.41 15.28 -10.86
N SER A 48 -7.58 14.39 -9.88
CA SER A 48 -7.21 12.99 -10.05
C SER A 48 -8.11 12.31 -11.07
N ARG A 49 -7.52 11.41 -11.86
CA ARG A 49 -8.24 10.54 -12.79
C ARG A 49 -7.89 9.08 -12.46
N SER A 50 -8.90 8.22 -12.47
CA SER A 50 -8.71 6.80 -12.23
C SER A 50 -8.34 6.07 -13.53
N PHE A 51 -7.56 5.02 -13.40
CA PHE A 51 -7.38 4.03 -14.46
C PHE A 51 -8.61 3.12 -14.56
N ASP A 52 -8.87 2.58 -15.74
CA ASP A 52 -9.78 1.47 -15.88
C ASP A 52 -9.18 0.21 -15.25
N LEU A 53 -10.03 -0.77 -14.94
CA LEU A 53 -9.56 -2.05 -14.42
C LEU A 53 -8.82 -2.81 -15.53
N PRO A 54 -7.62 -3.36 -15.25
CA PRO A 54 -6.90 -4.18 -16.21
C PRO A 54 -7.66 -5.48 -16.49
N LYS A 55 -7.47 -6.05 -17.67
CA LYS A 55 -8.06 -7.36 -18.03
C LYS A 55 -7.36 -8.51 -17.32
N SER A 56 -6.08 -8.37 -17.03
CA SER A 56 -5.30 -9.28 -16.20
C SER A 56 -4.66 -8.51 -15.07
N ILE A 57 -4.62 -9.13 -13.90
CA ILE A 57 -3.96 -8.61 -12.70
C ILE A 57 -2.63 -9.34 -12.59
N GLY A 58 -1.53 -8.59 -12.53
CA GLY A 58 -0.19 -9.13 -12.34
C GLY A 58 0.10 -9.53 -10.89
N GLU A 59 1.36 -9.82 -10.62
CA GLU A 59 1.81 -10.25 -9.30
C GLU A 59 1.74 -9.11 -8.27
N PRO A 60 1.52 -9.45 -7.00
CA PRO A 60 1.55 -8.46 -5.93
C PRO A 60 2.98 -7.96 -5.67
N VAL A 61 3.13 -6.66 -5.54
CA VAL A 61 4.40 -5.99 -5.27
C VAL A 61 4.27 -5.16 -4.01
N LEU A 62 5.14 -5.40 -3.03
CA LEU A 62 5.21 -4.58 -1.83
C LEU A 62 5.89 -3.25 -2.16
N SER A 63 5.32 -2.16 -1.67
CA SER A 63 5.76 -0.79 -1.90
C SER A 63 5.77 0.02 -0.59
N ASP A 64 6.25 1.27 -0.67
CA ASP A 64 6.30 2.22 0.44
C ASP A 64 7.17 1.75 1.61
N PHE A 65 8.48 1.72 1.37
CA PHE A 65 9.50 1.38 2.38
C PHE A 65 9.95 2.59 3.21
N GLY A 66 9.22 3.71 3.15
CA GLY A 66 9.59 4.95 3.83
C GLY A 66 9.68 4.83 5.35
N SER A 67 8.91 3.94 5.94
CA SER A 67 8.90 3.64 7.38
C SER A 67 9.72 2.40 7.76
N ALA A 68 10.45 1.79 6.82
CA ALA A 68 11.22 0.59 7.10
C ALA A 68 12.37 0.86 8.09
N VAL A 69 12.50 0.02 9.10
CA VAL A 69 13.55 0.09 10.12
C VAL A 69 14.34 -1.21 10.21
N SER A 70 15.50 -1.19 10.87
CA SER A 70 16.30 -2.41 11.05
C SER A 70 15.64 -3.35 12.03
N GLY A 71 15.36 -4.57 11.63
CA GLY A 71 14.83 -5.64 12.48
C GLY A 71 15.87 -6.34 13.36
N ASP A 72 17.14 -5.97 13.24
CA ASP A 72 18.23 -6.56 14.03
C ASP A 72 18.32 -6.01 15.47
N VAL A 73 17.52 -5.00 15.78
CA VAL A 73 17.40 -4.39 17.12
C VAL A 73 15.95 -4.39 17.58
N ALA A 74 15.73 -4.36 18.88
CA ALA A 74 14.40 -4.17 19.43
C ALA A 74 14.01 -2.68 19.38
N HIS A 75 12.74 -2.44 19.10
CA HIS A 75 12.12 -1.12 19.02
C HIS A 75 11.03 -0.99 20.07
N ASP A 76 10.67 0.25 20.45
CA ASP A 76 9.62 0.56 21.42
C ASP A 76 8.72 1.72 20.99
N GLU A 77 8.93 2.24 19.77
CA GLU A 77 8.12 3.32 19.20
C GLU A 77 6.70 2.82 18.85
N ASP A 78 5.73 3.72 18.83
CA ASP A 78 4.37 3.42 18.36
C ASP A 78 4.37 3.36 16.82
N VAL A 79 3.98 2.21 16.30
CA VAL A 79 3.98 1.91 14.85
C VAL A 79 2.72 1.17 14.45
N GLN A 80 2.52 0.97 13.16
CA GLN A 80 1.40 0.26 12.55
C GLN A 80 0.06 1.01 12.67
N PRO A 81 -0.75 1.02 11.60
CA PRO A 81 -2.14 1.47 11.67
C PRO A 81 -2.96 0.62 12.65
N ASP A 82 -3.94 1.22 13.33
CA ASP A 82 -4.73 0.58 14.39
C ASP A 82 -5.27 -0.81 14.02
N VAL A 83 -5.74 -0.97 12.77
CA VAL A 83 -6.32 -2.23 12.29
C VAL A 83 -5.30 -3.35 12.04
N TYR A 84 -4.01 -3.01 11.98
CA TYR A 84 -2.91 -3.95 11.77
C TYR A 84 -2.03 -4.10 13.01
N ARG A 85 -2.31 -3.32 14.07
CA ARG A 85 -1.43 -3.23 15.25
C ARG A 85 -1.25 -4.57 15.93
N SER A 86 0.00 -4.96 16.09
CA SER A 86 0.37 -6.21 16.73
C SER A 86 0.20 -6.15 18.25
N PRO A 87 0.04 -7.28 18.94
CA PRO A 87 -0.10 -7.32 20.40
C PRO A 87 1.07 -6.66 21.11
N GLU A 88 2.30 -6.81 20.64
CA GLU A 88 3.50 -6.23 21.23
C GLU A 88 3.43 -4.70 21.23
N VAL A 89 3.01 -4.12 20.11
CA VAL A 89 2.85 -2.67 19.99
C VAL A 89 1.69 -2.17 20.86
N CYS A 90 0.55 -2.90 20.90
CA CYS A 90 -0.58 -2.55 21.75
C CYS A 90 -0.20 -2.57 23.24
N LEU A 91 0.63 -3.51 23.65
CA LEU A 91 1.07 -3.69 25.04
C LEU A 91 2.28 -2.83 25.40
N GLN A 92 2.81 -2.05 24.43
CA GLN A 92 3.99 -1.21 24.62
C GLN A 92 5.20 -1.98 25.14
N ILE A 93 5.42 -3.19 24.61
CA ILE A 93 6.61 -4.00 24.87
C ILE A 93 7.53 -3.98 23.66
N PRO A 94 8.84 -4.23 23.84
CA PRO A 94 9.78 -4.23 22.72
C PRO A 94 9.36 -5.15 21.59
N TRP A 95 9.43 -4.64 20.36
CA TRP A 95 9.04 -5.35 19.14
C TRP A 95 10.20 -5.43 18.14
N SER A 96 10.11 -6.32 17.18
CA SER A 96 11.04 -6.48 16.07
C SER A 96 10.31 -7.03 14.83
N TYR A 97 10.99 -7.72 13.93
CA TYR A 97 10.42 -8.24 12.67
C TYR A 97 9.17 -9.14 12.84
N SER A 98 8.87 -9.63 14.03
CA SER A 98 7.66 -10.44 14.30
C SER A 98 6.36 -9.71 13.99
N ILE A 99 6.35 -8.37 14.06
CA ILE A 99 5.17 -7.55 13.75
C ILE A 99 4.77 -7.62 12.28
N ASP A 100 5.72 -7.86 11.36
CA ASP A 100 5.43 -8.05 9.94
C ASP A 100 4.68 -9.37 9.69
N ILE A 101 5.02 -10.42 10.44
CA ILE A 101 4.31 -11.70 10.36
C ILE A 101 2.87 -11.54 10.86
N TRP A 102 2.67 -10.77 11.93
CA TRP A 102 1.33 -10.40 12.40
C TRP A 102 0.54 -9.67 11.32
N ASN A 103 1.13 -8.67 10.68
CA ASN A 103 0.50 -7.88 9.62
C ASN A 103 0.06 -8.75 8.44
N ILE A 104 0.90 -9.70 8.01
CA ILE A 104 0.56 -10.66 6.97
C ILE A 104 -0.65 -11.51 7.40
N GLY A 105 -0.66 -11.97 8.65
CA GLY A 105 -1.78 -12.73 9.20
C GLY A 105 -3.10 -11.97 9.17
N VAL A 106 -3.08 -10.71 9.59
CA VAL A 106 -4.26 -9.81 9.54
C VAL A 106 -4.69 -9.57 8.10
N LEU A 107 -3.74 -9.28 7.20
CA LEU A 107 -4.03 -9.05 5.77
C LEU A 107 -4.74 -10.23 5.13
N VAL A 108 -4.25 -11.45 5.36
CA VAL A 108 -4.86 -12.69 4.83
C VAL A 108 -6.23 -12.93 5.46
N GLY A 109 -6.40 -12.69 6.77
CA GLY A 109 -7.67 -12.81 7.46
C GLY A 109 -8.74 -11.88 6.88
N CYS A 110 -8.39 -10.59 6.72
CA CYS A 110 -9.32 -9.59 6.17
C CYS A 110 -9.73 -9.86 4.71
N THR A 111 -8.87 -10.48 3.90
CA THR A 111 -9.21 -10.82 2.52
C THR A 111 -10.18 -12.00 2.44
N ARG A 112 -10.11 -12.94 3.37
CA ARG A 112 -10.96 -14.12 3.40
C ARG A 112 -12.42 -13.78 3.73
N ASP A 113 -12.66 -12.92 4.71
CA ASP A 113 -14.02 -12.55 5.12
C ASP A 113 -14.81 -11.82 4.03
N ARG A 114 -14.13 -11.10 3.12
CA ARG A 114 -14.81 -10.46 1.97
C ARG A 114 -15.30 -11.44 0.93
N HIS A 115 -14.73 -12.63 0.84
CA HIS A 115 -15.16 -13.66 -0.12
C HIS A 115 -16.41 -14.42 0.34
N GLU A 116 -16.69 -14.43 1.64
CA GLU A 116 -17.87 -15.14 2.19
C GLU A 116 -19.13 -14.27 2.25
N MET A 117 -19.01 -12.94 1.99
CA MET A 117 -20.14 -12.00 2.02
C MET A 117 -20.71 -11.64 0.63
N ASN A 118 -20.25 -12.29 -0.44
CA ASN A 118 -20.78 -12.17 -1.80
C ASN A 118 -21.26 -13.55 -2.28
#